data_7f13dbe59f5b21ff000c9789c8e676be
#
_entry.id   7f13dbe59f5b21ff000c9789c8e676be
#
_cell.length_a   1.000
_cell.length_b   1.000
_cell.length_c   1.000
_cell.angle_alpha   90.00
_cell.angle_beta   90.00
_cell.angle_gamma   90.00
#
_symmetry.space_group_name_H-M   'P 1'
#
loop_
_entity.id
_entity.type
_entity.pdbx_description
1 polymer ?
#
loop_
_entity_poly.entity_id
_entity_poly.type
_entity_poly.pdbx_seq_one_letter_code
_entity_poly.pdbx_strand_id
1 'polypeptide(L)'
;MITANDLISKFQYALSNKWGYIWGAAGGKWTQAQQDRATREQTVKYGHKWVGHNVADCSGMFTWAFKQLGGYMYHGSDTMFRKYTIASGELKNGARTDGQGLKPGTAVFTWKPKDKKYGHVGLFIGNGTVIEAYGTQKGVITSKVTETRWTHWGELKDVSFDGVEPAPAPAPEPQPAKLPTIRRGNRNVYVKQLQTMLDKLGYNLGICGVDGDFGTATEKAVKEFQQDHKLGIDGICGPRTWAELQAAVDGLKPQPEPVKVYSVIISGLDLTQAQAIAGNYPGAIIKEGSVV
;
A
#
# COMPACT_ATOMS: atom_id res chain seq x y z
N MET A 1 -28.36 5.81 5.92
CA MET A 1 -27.66 4.79 5.14
C MET A 1 -26.20 5.25 5.01
N ILE A 2 -25.24 4.38 5.18
CA ILE A 2 -23.81 4.71 5.06
C ILE A 2 -23.47 4.78 3.57
N THR A 3 -22.78 5.82 3.12
CA THR A 3 -22.29 5.86 1.74
C THR A 3 -20.92 5.18 1.61
N ALA A 4 -20.60 4.66 0.45
CA ALA A 4 -19.29 4.11 0.14
C ALA A 4 -18.16 5.14 0.40
N ASN A 5 -18.40 6.41 0.07
CA ASN A 5 -17.44 7.50 0.31
C ASN A 5 -17.22 7.79 1.80
N ASP A 6 -18.28 7.71 2.62
CA ASP A 6 -18.14 7.84 4.09
C ASP A 6 -17.28 6.71 4.65
N LEU A 7 -17.54 5.48 4.21
CA LEU A 7 -16.76 4.32 4.62
C LEU A 7 -15.29 4.45 4.22
N ILE A 8 -15.02 4.83 2.97
CA ILE A 8 -13.66 5.11 2.47
C ILE A 8 -12.97 6.18 3.32
N SER A 9 -13.68 7.26 3.66
CA SER A 9 -13.12 8.36 4.47
C SER A 9 -12.68 7.88 5.86
N LYS A 10 -13.42 6.95 6.48
CA LYS A 10 -13.01 6.35 7.77
C LYS A 10 -11.75 5.51 7.64
N PHE A 11 -11.62 4.72 6.56
CA PHE A 11 -10.42 3.93 6.31
C PHE A 11 -9.20 4.81 6.00
N GLN A 12 -9.38 5.87 5.22
CA GLN A 12 -8.34 6.86 4.95
C GLN A 12 -7.90 7.59 6.24
N TYR A 13 -8.85 7.90 7.13
CA TYR A 13 -8.54 8.45 8.45
C TYR A 13 -7.64 7.50 9.26
N ALA A 14 -7.98 6.21 9.33
CA ALA A 14 -7.18 5.23 10.05
C ALA A 14 -5.77 5.10 9.46
N LEU A 15 -5.65 5.08 8.12
CA LEU A 15 -4.37 5.04 7.40
C LEU A 15 -3.51 6.28 7.69
N SER A 16 -4.07 7.48 7.54
CA SER A 16 -3.36 8.76 7.75
C SER A 16 -2.91 8.95 9.20
N ASN A 17 -3.67 8.41 10.15
CA ASN A 17 -3.34 8.44 11.59
C ASN A 17 -2.50 7.24 12.02
N LYS A 18 -1.93 6.47 11.08
CA LYS A 18 -0.98 5.37 11.33
C LYS A 18 -1.49 4.37 12.38
N TRP A 19 -2.73 3.92 12.22
CA TRP A 19 -3.30 2.95 13.14
C TRP A 19 -2.53 1.64 13.14
N GLY A 20 -2.41 1.04 14.31
CA GLY A 20 -1.81 -0.26 14.48
C GLY A 20 -2.77 -1.40 14.18
N TYR A 21 -2.20 -2.60 14.12
CA TYR A 21 -2.98 -3.82 14.08
C TYR A 21 -2.80 -4.60 15.38
N ILE A 22 -3.92 -4.88 16.04
CA ILE A 22 -3.97 -5.87 17.14
C ILE A 22 -5.17 -6.78 16.88
N TRP A 23 -4.94 -8.06 16.88
CA TRP A 23 -6.00 -9.05 16.65
C TRP A 23 -7.11 -8.92 17.70
N GLY A 24 -8.36 -8.85 17.26
CA GLY A 24 -9.52 -8.66 18.12
C GLY A 24 -9.81 -7.20 18.47
N ALA A 25 -8.98 -6.24 18.05
CA ALA A 25 -9.24 -4.83 18.30
C ALA A 25 -10.16 -4.22 17.25
N ALA A 26 -10.98 -3.23 17.66
CA ALA A 26 -11.96 -2.53 16.83
C ALA A 26 -11.96 -1.01 17.11
N GLY A 27 -10.82 -0.34 16.94
CA GLY A 27 -10.71 1.12 16.90
C GLY A 27 -10.39 1.83 18.23
N GLY A 28 -10.06 1.11 19.29
CA GLY A 28 -9.63 1.70 20.56
C GLY A 28 -8.13 1.97 20.63
N LYS A 29 -7.69 2.79 21.60
CA LYS A 29 -6.26 2.94 21.90
C LYS A 29 -5.70 1.69 22.54
N TRP A 30 -4.52 1.26 22.07
CA TRP A 30 -3.76 0.18 22.67
C TRP A 30 -2.96 0.74 23.85
N THR A 31 -3.19 0.20 25.05
CA THR A 31 -2.54 0.70 26.26
C THR A 31 -1.37 -0.19 26.67
N GLN A 32 -0.43 0.35 27.48
CA GLN A 32 0.67 -0.43 28.01
C GLN A 32 0.15 -1.62 28.82
N ALA A 33 -0.86 -1.44 29.67
CA ALA A 33 -1.45 -2.52 30.44
C ALA A 33 -2.08 -3.65 29.59
N GLN A 34 -2.56 -3.35 28.39
CA GLN A 34 -3.02 -4.35 27.43
C GLN A 34 -1.83 -5.06 26.77
N GLN A 35 -0.78 -4.33 26.44
CA GLN A 35 0.45 -4.91 25.88
C GLN A 35 1.12 -5.87 26.88
N ASP A 36 1.21 -5.50 28.14
CA ASP A 36 1.83 -6.33 29.20
C ASP A 36 1.07 -7.64 29.44
N ARG A 37 -0.23 -7.65 29.14
CA ARG A 37 -1.10 -8.83 29.24
C ARG A 37 -1.27 -9.60 27.94
N ALA A 38 -0.58 -9.18 26.87
CA ALA A 38 -0.71 -9.83 25.57
C ALA A 38 -0.11 -11.24 25.59
N THR A 39 -0.86 -12.21 25.07
CA THR A 39 -0.45 -13.62 25.00
C THR A 39 -0.21 -14.09 23.57
N ARG A 40 -0.78 -13.41 22.57
CA ARG A 40 -0.55 -13.76 21.16
C ARG A 40 0.86 -13.40 20.74
N GLU A 41 1.60 -14.37 20.19
CA GLU A 41 2.99 -14.24 19.78
C GLU A 41 3.25 -12.95 18.98
N GLN A 42 2.47 -12.68 17.95
CA GLN A 42 2.63 -11.48 17.12
C GLN A 42 2.38 -10.18 17.89
N THR A 43 1.43 -10.18 18.86
CA THR A 43 1.17 -9.03 19.72
C THR A 43 2.29 -8.84 20.73
N VAL A 44 2.78 -9.90 21.33
CA VAL A 44 3.95 -9.86 22.25
C VAL A 44 5.16 -9.29 21.51
N LYS A 45 5.43 -9.78 20.31
CA LYS A 45 6.63 -9.41 19.53
C LYS A 45 6.57 -7.99 18.96
N TYR A 46 5.43 -7.55 18.44
CA TYR A 46 5.34 -6.32 17.67
C TYR A 46 4.32 -5.30 18.20
N GLY A 47 3.50 -5.67 19.19
CA GLY A 47 2.41 -4.82 19.67
C GLY A 47 2.88 -3.60 20.46
N HIS A 48 4.06 -3.65 21.07
CA HIS A 48 4.62 -2.58 21.88
C HIS A 48 4.73 -1.23 21.13
N LYS A 49 5.00 -1.27 19.84
CA LYS A 49 5.07 -0.05 19.01
C LYS A 49 3.72 0.64 18.79
N TRP A 50 2.63 -0.05 19.08
CA TRP A 50 1.28 0.48 18.95
C TRP A 50 0.71 1.05 20.24
N VAL A 51 1.45 0.97 21.35
CA VAL A 51 1.02 1.59 22.60
C VAL A 51 0.81 3.08 22.41
N GLY A 52 -0.37 3.58 22.81
CA GLY A 52 -0.82 4.96 22.57
C GLY A 52 -1.50 5.21 21.22
N HIS A 53 -1.38 4.29 20.26
CA HIS A 53 -2.07 4.37 18.97
C HIS A 53 -3.46 3.73 19.00
N ASN A 54 -4.33 4.18 18.12
CA ASN A 54 -5.56 3.43 17.83
C ASN A 54 -5.19 2.17 17.06
N VAL A 55 -5.91 1.08 17.34
CA VAL A 55 -5.65 -0.23 16.74
C VAL A 55 -6.94 -0.91 16.29
N ALA A 56 -6.86 -1.67 15.23
CA ALA A 56 -7.93 -2.55 14.78
C ALA A 56 -7.34 -3.81 14.13
N ASP A 57 -8.07 -4.91 14.11
CA ASP A 57 -7.78 -5.99 13.14
C ASP A 57 -8.53 -5.75 11.82
N CYS A 58 -8.39 -6.65 10.85
CA CYS A 58 -8.93 -6.46 9.52
C CYS A 58 -10.46 -6.23 9.51
N SER A 59 -11.22 -7.02 10.24
CA SER A 59 -12.68 -6.88 10.37
C SER A 59 -13.09 -5.85 11.42
N GLY A 60 -12.29 -5.68 12.47
CA GLY A 60 -12.50 -4.67 13.50
C GLY A 60 -12.43 -3.24 12.98
N MET A 61 -11.68 -3.00 11.91
CA MET A 61 -11.66 -1.71 11.24
C MET A 61 -13.02 -1.38 10.60
N PHE A 62 -13.69 -2.38 10.00
CA PHE A 62 -15.07 -2.23 9.51
C PHE A 62 -16.05 -2.02 10.65
N THR A 63 -15.96 -2.83 11.71
CA THR A 63 -16.82 -2.68 12.91
C THR A 63 -16.72 -1.27 13.48
N TRP A 64 -15.50 -0.74 13.62
CA TRP A 64 -15.29 0.63 14.07
C TRP A 64 -15.87 1.65 13.09
N ALA A 65 -15.58 1.54 11.78
CA ALA A 65 -16.04 2.50 10.79
C ALA A 65 -17.55 2.58 10.73
N PHE A 66 -18.25 1.43 10.71
CA PHE A 66 -19.71 1.39 10.76
C PHE A 66 -20.27 2.05 12.04
N LYS A 67 -19.70 1.74 13.20
CA LYS A 67 -20.10 2.37 14.47
C LYS A 67 -19.95 3.89 14.42
N GLN A 68 -18.86 4.42 13.83
CA GLN A 68 -18.66 5.88 13.68
C GLN A 68 -19.69 6.54 12.74
N LEU A 69 -20.28 5.74 11.85
CA LEU A 69 -21.28 6.18 10.85
C LEU A 69 -22.72 5.86 11.29
N GLY A 70 -22.92 5.44 12.55
CA GLY A 70 -24.23 5.12 13.10
C GLY A 70 -24.80 3.77 12.65
N GLY A 71 -23.97 2.91 12.07
CA GLY A 71 -24.33 1.58 11.62
C GLY A 71 -23.73 0.46 12.46
N TYR A 72 -23.94 -0.77 12.01
CA TYR A 72 -23.42 -1.98 12.63
C TYR A 72 -22.74 -2.89 11.62
N MET A 73 -21.56 -3.41 11.98
CA MET A 73 -20.87 -4.46 11.24
C MET A 73 -20.31 -5.50 12.21
N TYR A 74 -20.55 -6.77 11.92
CA TYR A 74 -20.04 -7.87 12.73
C TYR A 74 -18.51 -7.95 12.65
N HIS A 75 -17.88 -8.22 13.79
CA HIS A 75 -16.44 -8.37 13.90
C HIS A 75 -16.01 -9.81 13.54
N GLY A 76 -15.68 -10.04 12.27
CA GLY A 76 -15.26 -11.34 11.75
C GLY A 76 -15.42 -11.45 10.24
N SER A 77 -14.32 -11.55 9.51
CA SER A 77 -14.29 -11.50 8.04
C SER A 77 -15.10 -12.60 7.35
N ASP A 78 -15.13 -13.81 7.91
CA ASP A 78 -15.95 -14.91 7.35
C ASP A 78 -17.45 -14.64 7.50
N THR A 79 -17.87 -14.21 8.67
CA THR A 79 -19.27 -13.82 8.92
C THR A 79 -19.67 -12.60 8.10
N MET A 80 -18.77 -11.61 7.96
CA MET A 80 -19.00 -10.46 7.08
C MET A 80 -19.31 -10.90 5.67
N PHE A 81 -18.48 -11.76 5.08
CA PHE A 81 -18.73 -12.25 3.74
C PHE A 81 -20.05 -13.00 3.62
N ARG A 82 -20.29 -13.98 4.52
CA ARG A 82 -21.45 -14.89 4.41
C ARG A 82 -22.80 -14.26 4.75
N LYS A 83 -22.82 -13.29 5.68
CA LYS A 83 -24.06 -12.77 6.25
C LYS A 83 -24.28 -11.27 6.02
N TYR A 84 -23.23 -10.53 5.70
CA TYR A 84 -23.29 -9.07 5.58
C TYR A 84 -22.98 -8.55 4.18
N THR A 85 -22.90 -9.41 3.17
CA THR A 85 -22.88 -9.00 1.76
C THR A 85 -24.26 -9.14 1.13
N ILE A 86 -24.60 -8.18 0.26
CA ILE A 86 -25.82 -8.21 -0.58
C ILE A 86 -25.52 -8.70 -1.99
N ALA A 87 -24.28 -8.51 -2.44
CA ALA A 87 -23.73 -9.04 -3.67
C ALA A 87 -22.29 -9.44 -3.43
N SER A 88 -21.85 -10.53 -4.02
CA SER A 88 -20.48 -11.03 -3.85
C SER A 88 -20.07 -11.94 -5.01
N GLY A 89 -18.79 -12.16 -5.18
CA GLY A 89 -18.24 -13.02 -6.21
C GLY A 89 -16.72 -13.16 -6.10
N GLU A 90 -16.14 -13.83 -7.09
CA GLU A 90 -14.70 -14.08 -7.15
C GLU A 90 -13.95 -12.90 -7.77
N LEU A 91 -12.73 -12.72 -7.30
CA LEU A 91 -11.71 -11.83 -7.90
C LEU A 91 -10.59 -12.66 -8.52
N LYS A 92 -10.16 -12.26 -9.71
CA LYS A 92 -8.97 -12.78 -10.35
C LYS A 92 -8.12 -11.60 -10.84
N ASN A 93 -6.91 -11.48 -10.32
CA ASN A 93 -6.00 -10.36 -10.60
C ASN A 93 -6.66 -8.98 -10.40
N GLY A 94 -7.46 -8.85 -9.33
CA GLY A 94 -8.14 -7.61 -8.99
C GLY A 94 -9.39 -7.28 -9.80
N ALA A 95 -9.74 -8.10 -10.80
CA ALA A 95 -10.95 -7.96 -11.59
C ALA A 95 -12.04 -8.93 -11.12
N ARG A 96 -13.29 -8.49 -11.19
CA ARG A 96 -14.45 -9.35 -10.93
C ARG A 96 -14.58 -10.37 -12.07
N THR A 97 -14.86 -11.63 -11.73
CA THR A 97 -15.01 -12.70 -12.72
C THR A 97 -16.31 -12.61 -13.52
N ASP A 98 -17.26 -11.79 -13.08
CA ASP A 98 -18.50 -11.49 -13.80
C ASP A 98 -18.37 -10.37 -14.86
N GLY A 99 -17.14 -9.84 -15.05
CA GLY A 99 -16.84 -8.81 -16.06
C GLY A 99 -17.26 -7.39 -15.67
N GLN A 100 -17.86 -7.19 -14.50
CA GLN A 100 -18.20 -5.83 -14.05
C GLN A 100 -17.02 -5.15 -13.35
N GLY A 101 -17.02 -3.82 -13.32
CA GLY A 101 -16.05 -3.04 -12.57
C GLY A 101 -16.24 -3.16 -11.06
N LEU A 102 -15.14 -3.15 -10.31
CA LEU A 102 -15.17 -3.12 -8.86
C LEU A 102 -15.43 -1.69 -8.38
N LYS A 103 -16.51 -1.47 -7.63
CA LYS A 103 -16.85 -0.13 -7.13
C LYS A 103 -16.00 0.24 -5.91
N PRO A 104 -15.48 1.48 -5.81
CA PRO A 104 -14.92 1.99 -4.56
C PRO A 104 -15.91 1.82 -3.40
N GLY A 105 -15.43 1.38 -2.24
CA GLY A 105 -16.28 1.02 -1.10
C GLY A 105 -16.64 -0.47 -1.00
N THR A 106 -16.29 -1.27 -2.01
CA THR A 106 -16.45 -2.74 -1.97
C THR A 106 -15.41 -3.36 -1.03
N ALA A 107 -15.85 -4.29 -0.18
CA ALA A 107 -14.95 -5.10 0.62
C ALA A 107 -14.31 -6.20 -0.24
N VAL A 108 -13.00 -6.43 -0.04
CA VAL A 108 -12.26 -7.53 -0.70
C VAL A 108 -11.75 -8.51 0.34
N PHE A 109 -11.83 -9.79 0.01
CA PHE A 109 -11.62 -10.87 0.97
C PHE A 109 -10.58 -11.87 0.49
N THR A 110 -9.90 -12.50 1.46
CA THR A 110 -8.98 -13.60 1.24
C THR A 110 -9.63 -14.92 1.67
N TRP A 111 -9.89 -15.79 0.72
CA TRP A 111 -10.30 -17.16 1.00
C TRP A 111 -9.12 -18.01 1.45
N LYS A 112 -9.29 -18.78 2.52
CA LYS A 112 -8.31 -19.75 3.04
C LYS A 112 -8.82 -21.16 2.82
N PRO A 113 -8.37 -21.86 1.76
CA PRO A 113 -8.92 -23.17 1.40
C PRO A 113 -8.78 -24.22 2.50
N LYS A 114 -7.65 -24.23 3.21
CA LYS A 114 -7.40 -25.17 4.32
C LYS A 114 -8.38 -25.01 5.47
N ASP A 115 -8.74 -23.78 5.78
CA ASP A 115 -9.63 -23.43 6.90
C ASP A 115 -11.10 -23.33 6.46
N LYS A 116 -11.37 -23.41 5.16
CA LYS A 116 -12.70 -23.24 4.53
C LYS A 116 -13.40 -21.96 5.00
N LYS A 117 -12.65 -20.85 5.16
CA LYS A 117 -13.16 -19.56 5.64
C LYS A 117 -12.47 -18.39 4.99
N TYR A 118 -13.11 -17.22 5.07
CA TYR A 118 -12.51 -15.94 4.73
C TYR A 118 -11.69 -15.43 5.91
N GLY A 119 -10.38 -15.44 5.75
CA GLY A 119 -9.45 -15.17 6.86
C GLY A 119 -8.94 -13.73 6.93
N HIS A 120 -9.30 -12.89 5.95
CA HIS A 120 -8.87 -11.50 5.90
C HIS A 120 -9.83 -10.65 5.06
N VAL A 121 -9.87 -9.35 5.32
CA VAL A 121 -10.72 -8.38 4.61
C VAL A 121 -10.03 -7.02 4.53
N GLY A 122 -10.20 -6.33 3.41
CA GLY A 122 -9.79 -4.95 3.16
C GLY A 122 -10.89 -4.18 2.43
N LEU A 123 -10.75 -2.87 2.34
CA LEU A 123 -11.67 -1.98 1.63
C LEU A 123 -11.04 -1.49 0.34
N PHE A 124 -11.63 -1.79 -0.80
CA PHE A 124 -11.24 -1.21 -2.08
C PHE A 124 -11.68 0.25 -2.15
N ILE A 125 -10.73 1.16 -2.44
CA ILE A 125 -10.95 2.61 -2.44
C ILE A 125 -10.85 3.23 -3.84
N GLY A 126 -10.80 2.41 -4.88
CA GLY A 126 -10.58 2.86 -6.26
C GLY A 126 -9.12 2.80 -6.68
N ASN A 127 -8.85 3.07 -7.96
CA ASN A 127 -7.51 3.14 -8.56
C ASN A 127 -6.60 1.94 -8.19
N GLY A 128 -7.18 0.73 -8.19
CA GLY A 128 -6.45 -0.49 -7.87
C GLY A 128 -5.98 -0.63 -6.42
N THR A 129 -6.42 0.25 -5.51
CA THR A 129 -5.92 0.36 -4.13
C THR A 129 -6.91 -0.19 -3.12
N VAL A 130 -6.38 -0.95 -2.16
CA VAL A 130 -7.10 -1.46 -0.97
C VAL A 130 -6.48 -0.86 0.28
N ILE A 131 -7.29 -0.39 1.24
CA ILE A 131 -6.84 -0.10 2.60
C ILE A 131 -7.21 -1.27 3.50
N GLU A 132 -6.28 -1.72 4.32
CA GLU A 132 -6.44 -2.86 5.19
C GLU A 132 -5.64 -2.75 6.48
N ALA A 133 -6.15 -3.33 7.56
CA ALA A 133 -5.35 -3.61 8.73
C ALA A 133 -4.65 -4.96 8.52
N TYR A 134 -3.38 -4.91 8.10
CA TYR A 134 -2.64 -6.04 7.53
C TYR A 134 -2.16 -7.04 8.58
N GLY A 135 -1.56 -6.53 9.64
CA GLY A 135 -0.99 -7.36 10.71
C GLY A 135 -0.18 -6.55 11.71
N THR A 136 0.14 -7.15 12.87
CA THR A 136 0.74 -6.45 14.01
C THR A 136 2.07 -5.77 13.67
N GLN A 137 2.82 -6.32 12.72
CA GLN A 137 4.09 -5.72 12.30
C GLN A 137 3.90 -4.46 11.43
N LYS A 138 2.85 -4.38 10.63
CA LYS A 138 2.67 -3.30 9.63
C LYS A 138 1.58 -2.29 9.99
N GLY A 139 0.56 -2.71 10.76
CA GLY A 139 -0.60 -1.86 11.07
C GLY A 139 -1.55 -1.71 9.89
N VAL A 140 -2.14 -0.53 9.76
CA VAL A 140 -3.00 -0.16 8.63
C VAL A 140 -2.14 0.34 7.48
N ILE A 141 -2.32 -0.28 6.31
CA ILE A 141 -1.53 -0.02 5.10
C ILE A 141 -2.42 0.05 3.86
N THR A 142 -1.84 0.47 2.75
CA THR A 142 -2.39 0.25 1.41
C THR A 142 -1.77 -0.98 0.76
N SER A 143 -2.55 -1.66 -0.07
CA SER A 143 -2.10 -2.75 -0.93
C SER A 143 -2.77 -2.67 -2.30
N LYS A 144 -2.27 -3.42 -3.29
CA LYS A 144 -2.89 -3.48 -4.61
C LYS A 144 -4.00 -4.52 -4.62
N VAL A 145 -5.14 -4.21 -5.23
CA VAL A 145 -6.24 -5.16 -5.40
C VAL A 145 -5.85 -6.35 -6.30
N THR A 146 -4.81 -6.20 -7.12
CA THR A 146 -4.24 -7.24 -7.99
C THR A 146 -3.42 -8.29 -7.24
N GLU A 147 -3.10 -8.08 -5.94
CA GLU A 147 -2.41 -9.09 -5.16
C GLU A 147 -3.23 -10.38 -5.10
N THR A 148 -2.58 -11.52 -5.40
CA THR A 148 -3.23 -12.84 -5.54
C THR A 148 -3.99 -13.32 -4.30
N ARG A 149 -3.76 -12.72 -3.15
CA ARG A 149 -4.47 -13.03 -1.91
C ARG A 149 -5.91 -12.50 -1.89
N TRP A 150 -6.24 -11.46 -2.69
CA TRP A 150 -7.58 -10.97 -2.84
C TRP A 150 -8.36 -11.88 -3.81
N THR A 151 -9.17 -12.76 -3.26
CA THR A 151 -9.84 -13.83 -4.00
C THR A 151 -11.32 -13.61 -4.23
N HIS A 152 -11.96 -12.76 -3.41
CA HIS A 152 -13.39 -12.47 -3.48
C HIS A 152 -13.66 -11.00 -3.21
N TRP A 153 -14.80 -10.54 -3.68
CA TRP A 153 -15.36 -9.22 -3.40
C TRP A 153 -16.76 -9.35 -2.79
N GLY A 154 -17.20 -8.32 -2.06
CA GLY A 154 -18.55 -8.26 -1.50
C GLY A 154 -19.00 -6.81 -1.29
N GLU A 155 -20.18 -6.48 -1.81
CA GLU A 155 -20.88 -5.24 -1.48
C GLU A 155 -21.58 -5.44 -0.14
N LEU A 156 -21.25 -4.62 0.85
CA LEU A 156 -21.74 -4.78 2.21
C LEU A 156 -23.18 -4.26 2.36
N LYS A 157 -23.97 -4.91 3.22
CA LYS A 157 -25.29 -4.41 3.65
C LYS A 157 -25.15 -3.02 4.24
N ASP A 158 -26.18 -2.21 4.07
CA ASP A 158 -26.31 -0.86 4.60
C ASP A 158 -25.29 0.15 4.04
N VAL A 159 -24.54 -0.23 2.98
CA VAL A 159 -23.68 0.67 2.21
C VAL A 159 -24.36 1.01 0.88
N SER A 160 -24.61 2.30 0.65
CA SER A 160 -25.05 2.82 -0.66
C SER A 160 -23.84 3.12 -1.53
N PHE A 161 -23.95 2.71 -2.79
CA PHE A 161 -23.01 3.00 -3.87
C PHE A 161 -23.54 4.07 -4.84
N ASP A 162 -24.56 4.83 -4.44
CA ASP A 162 -25.13 5.90 -5.27
C ASP A 162 -24.07 6.97 -5.56
N GLY A 163 -23.94 7.33 -6.83
CA GLY A 163 -22.93 8.30 -7.27
C GLY A 163 -21.48 7.78 -7.25
N VAL A 164 -21.27 6.49 -7.02
CA VAL A 164 -19.94 5.87 -7.10
C VAL A 164 -19.85 5.12 -8.43
N GLU A 165 -19.10 5.69 -9.36
CA GLU A 165 -18.79 5.01 -10.61
C GLU A 165 -17.92 3.77 -10.34
N PRO A 166 -18.21 2.62 -10.96
CA PRO A 166 -17.31 1.48 -10.91
C PRO A 166 -15.93 1.92 -11.37
N ALA A 167 -14.89 1.65 -10.58
CA ALA A 167 -13.55 1.79 -11.10
C ALA A 167 -13.47 0.97 -12.40
N PRO A 168 -12.91 1.50 -13.50
CA PRO A 168 -12.62 0.67 -14.65
C PRO A 168 -11.91 -0.56 -14.13
N ALA A 169 -12.36 -1.75 -14.57
CA ALA A 169 -11.69 -3.00 -14.22
C ALA A 169 -10.19 -2.72 -14.35
N PRO A 170 -9.37 -3.01 -13.31
CA PRO A 170 -7.94 -2.78 -13.44
C PRO A 170 -7.61 -3.36 -14.80
N ALA A 171 -7.12 -2.50 -15.70
CA ALA A 171 -6.70 -2.94 -17.02
C ALA A 171 -5.91 -4.19 -16.74
N PRO A 172 -6.21 -5.36 -17.33
CA PRO A 172 -5.54 -6.60 -16.97
C PRO A 172 -4.10 -6.18 -16.84
N GLU A 173 -3.56 -6.25 -15.58
CA GLU A 173 -2.12 -6.00 -15.43
C GLU A 173 -1.58 -6.81 -16.57
N PRO A 174 -0.85 -6.23 -17.53
CA PRO A 174 -0.34 -7.04 -18.60
C PRO A 174 0.25 -8.19 -17.84
N GLN A 175 -0.41 -9.37 -17.96
CA GLN A 175 0.14 -10.65 -17.45
C GLN A 175 1.58 -10.50 -17.80
N PRO A 176 2.60 -10.67 -16.89
CA PRO A 176 3.94 -10.32 -17.29
C PRO A 176 4.07 -10.86 -18.69
N ALA A 177 3.67 -10.01 -19.62
CA ALA A 177 3.67 -10.31 -21.04
C ALA A 177 5.12 -10.57 -21.16
N LYS A 178 5.51 -11.87 -21.34
CA LYS A 178 6.90 -12.31 -21.34
C LYS A 178 7.67 -11.15 -21.90
N LEU A 179 8.24 -10.33 -21.01
CA LEU A 179 8.87 -9.07 -21.41
C LEU A 179 9.73 -9.46 -22.60
N PRO A 180 9.60 -8.84 -23.74
CA PRO A 180 10.21 -9.35 -24.94
C PRO A 180 11.71 -9.47 -24.70
N THR A 181 12.31 -10.49 -25.22
CA THR A 181 13.77 -10.56 -25.24
C THR A 181 14.28 -9.38 -26.06
N ILE A 182 15.01 -8.48 -25.43
CA ILE A 182 15.58 -7.29 -26.08
C ILE A 182 17.10 -7.32 -26.00
N ARG A 183 17.72 -6.78 -27.04
CA ARG A 183 19.17 -6.80 -27.25
C ARG A 183 19.60 -5.61 -28.09
N ARG A 184 20.88 -5.44 -28.24
CA ARG A 184 21.48 -4.39 -29.07
C ARG A 184 20.77 -4.24 -30.43
N GLY A 185 20.46 -3.01 -30.79
CA GLY A 185 19.72 -2.64 -32.01
C GLY A 185 18.20 -2.55 -31.83
N ASN A 186 17.64 -2.98 -30.70
CA ASN A 186 16.21 -2.75 -30.43
C ASN A 186 15.97 -1.29 -30.04
N ARG A 187 14.84 -0.75 -30.50
CA ARG A 187 14.37 0.62 -30.20
C ARG A 187 12.87 0.56 -29.91
N ASN A 188 12.50 0.61 -28.64
CA ASN A 188 11.09 0.56 -28.23
C ASN A 188 10.92 0.91 -26.75
N VAL A 189 9.68 0.95 -26.30
CA VAL A 189 9.28 1.24 -24.91
C VAL A 189 9.92 0.27 -23.89
N TYR A 190 10.17 -0.98 -24.25
CA TYR A 190 10.78 -1.95 -23.34
C TYR A 190 12.28 -1.69 -23.14
N VAL A 191 12.97 -1.16 -24.15
CA VAL A 191 14.34 -0.67 -23.99
C VAL A 191 14.38 0.49 -22.99
N LYS A 192 13.46 1.43 -23.12
CA LYS A 192 13.34 2.55 -22.17
C LYS A 192 13.04 2.08 -20.75
N GLN A 193 12.20 1.04 -20.61
CA GLN A 193 11.90 0.41 -19.33
C GLN A 193 13.15 -0.24 -18.72
N LEU A 194 13.89 -1.01 -19.50
CA LEU A 194 15.16 -1.64 -19.10
C LEU A 194 16.16 -0.58 -18.63
N GLN A 195 16.38 0.45 -19.44
CA GLN A 195 17.29 1.56 -19.10
C GLN A 195 16.88 2.25 -17.80
N THR A 196 15.58 2.53 -17.61
CA THR A 196 15.07 3.11 -16.36
C THR A 196 15.36 2.24 -15.14
N MET A 197 15.28 0.91 -15.27
CA MET A 197 15.58 -0.01 -14.17
C MET A 197 17.08 -0.07 -13.89
N LEU A 198 17.92 -0.12 -14.92
CA LEU A 198 19.38 -0.09 -14.80
C LEU A 198 19.87 1.24 -14.18
N ASP A 199 19.31 2.35 -14.60
CA ASP A 199 19.62 3.68 -14.05
C ASP A 199 19.29 3.78 -12.56
N LYS A 200 18.10 3.31 -12.15
CA LYS A 200 17.71 3.21 -10.74
C LYS A 200 18.65 2.35 -9.90
N LEU A 201 19.24 1.33 -10.50
CA LEU A 201 20.22 0.44 -9.87
C LEU A 201 21.65 1.00 -9.93
N GLY A 202 21.86 2.16 -10.58
CA GLY A 202 23.15 2.84 -10.65
C GLY A 202 24.07 2.38 -11.79
N TYR A 203 23.57 1.61 -12.75
CA TYR A 203 24.35 1.19 -13.92
C TYR A 203 24.51 2.34 -14.93
N ASN A 204 25.70 2.48 -15.48
CA ASN A 204 26.03 3.56 -16.39
C ASN A 204 25.49 3.34 -17.80
N LEU A 205 24.56 4.17 -18.23
CA LEU A 205 23.95 4.13 -19.56
C LEU A 205 24.61 5.07 -20.57
N GLY A 206 25.76 5.67 -20.22
CA GLY A 206 26.45 6.61 -21.07
C GLY A 206 25.75 7.97 -21.16
N ILE A 207 26.17 8.77 -22.14
CA ILE A 207 25.76 10.17 -22.29
C ILE A 207 24.28 10.33 -22.68
N CYS A 208 23.70 9.32 -23.36
CA CYS A 208 22.30 9.35 -23.81
C CYS A 208 21.31 8.91 -22.72
N GLY A 209 21.78 8.23 -21.67
CA GLY A 209 20.92 7.80 -20.55
C GLY A 209 19.75 6.93 -20.98
N VAL A 210 18.56 7.28 -20.54
CA VAL A 210 17.29 6.56 -20.80
C VAL A 210 16.64 7.10 -22.09
N ASP A 211 17.14 6.67 -23.24
CA ASP A 211 16.72 7.14 -24.56
C ASP A 211 15.78 6.19 -25.35
N GLY A 212 15.71 4.92 -24.92
CA GLY A 212 14.91 3.89 -25.60
C GLY A 212 15.62 3.20 -26.76
N ASP A 213 16.93 3.47 -26.95
CA ASP A 213 17.80 2.80 -27.92
C ASP A 213 18.75 1.83 -27.21
N PHE A 214 18.68 0.54 -27.54
CA PHE A 214 19.57 -0.46 -26.99
C PHE A 214 20.94 -0.39 -27.71
N GLY A 215 21.70 0.65 -27.39
CA GLY A 215 23.03 0.88 -27.90
C GLY A 215 24.12 0.11 -27.15
N THR A 216 25.37 0.44 -27.44
CA THR A 216 26.54 -0.20 -26.83
C THR A 216 26.61 0.05 -25.31
N ALA A 217 26.22 1.25 -24.85
CA ALA A 217 26.20 1.59 -23.43
C ALA A 217 25.17 0.76 -22.67
N THR A 218 23.96 0.60 -23.23
CA THR A 218 22.92 -0.24 -22.66
C THR A 218 23.34 -1.72 -22.61
N GLU A 219 23.98 -2.23 -23.67
CA GLU A 219 24.49 -3.60 -23.69
C GLU A 219 25.55 -3.82 -22.60
N LYS A 220 26.46 -2.88 -22.43
CA LYS A 220 27.47 -2.93 -21.37
C LYS A 220 26.84 -2.95 -19.99
N ALA A 221 25.88 -2.06 -19.72
CA ALA A 221 25.15 -2.02 -18.47
C ALA A 221 24.38 -3.33 -18.17
N VAL A 222 23.78 -3.94 -19.19
CA VAL A 222 23.13 -5.27 -19.05
C VAL A 222 24.14 -6.34 -18.68
N LYS A 223 25.31 -6.38 -19.32
CA LYS A 223 26.38 -7.34 -18.99
C LYS A 223 26.92 -7.16 -17.58
N GLU A 224 27.12 -5.92 -17.14
CA GLU A 224 27.53 -5.59 -15.77
C GLU A 224 26.49 -6.07 -14.77
N PHE A 225 25.20 -5.77 -15.01
CA PHE A 225 24.09 -6.25 -14.18
C PHE A 225 24.06 -7.80 -14.12
N GLN A 226 24.20 -8.47 -15.26
CA GLN A 226 24.22 -9.93 -15.33
C GLN A 226 25.38 -10.53 -14.54
N GLN A 227 26.54 -9.91 -14.59
CA GLN A 227 27.73 -10.32 -13.83
C GLN A 227 27.49 -10.19 -12.32
N ASP A 228 27.01 -9.04 -11.85
CA ASP A 228 26.76 -8.76 -10.42
C ASP A 228 25.71 -9.68 -9.83
N HIS A 229 24.72 -10.07 -10.64
CA HIS A 229 23.62 -10.95 -10.25
C HIS A 229 23.84 -12.43 -10.64
N LYS A 230 25.05 -12.83 -11.03
CA LYS A 230 25.44 -14.22 -11.37
C LYS A 230 24.56 -14.87 -12.44
N LEU A 231 24.12 -14.08 -13.40
CA LEU A 231 23.39 -14.53 -14.58
C LEU A 231 24.36 -14.90 -15.72
N GLY A 232 23.85 -15.50 -16.80
CA GLY A 232 24.62 -15.66 -18.03
C GLY A 232 24.90 -14.28 -18.65
N ILE A 233 26.19 -13.97 -18.88
CA ILE A 233 26.65 -12.64 -19.35
C ILE A 233 26.60 -12.61 -20.88
N ASP A 234 25.41 -12.49 -21.44
CA ASP A 234 25.19 -12.48 -22.90
C ASP A 234 24.84 -11.07 -23.44
N GLY A 235 24.55 -10.10 -22.54
CA GLY A 235 24.13 -8.76 -22.92
C GLY A 235 22.69 -8.69 -23.45
N ILE A 236 21.91 -9.76 -23.26
CA ILE A 236 20.54 -9.88 -23.73
C ILE A 236 19.60 -9.80 -22.52
N CYS A 237 18.63 -8.92 -22.56
CA CYS A 237 17.61 -8.87 -21.53
C CYS A 237 16.46 -9.82 -21.88
N GLY A 238 16.63 -11.09 -21.50
CA GLY A 238 15.64 -12.16 -21.60
C GLY A 238 14.83 -12.33 -20.30
N PRO A 239 13.94 -13.34 -20.22
CA PRO A 239 13.04 -13.54 -19.07
C PRO A 239 13.74 -13.60 -17.72
N ARG A 240 14.92 -14.24 -17.64
CA ARG A 240 15.70 -14.33 -16.39
C ARG A 240 16.28 -12.98 -15.98
N THR A 241 16.83 -12.23 -16.94
CA THR A 241 17.38 -10.89 -16.69
C THR A 241 16.29 -9.91 -16.27
N TRP A 242 15.12 -9.97 -16.90
CA TRP A 242 13.96 -9.17 -16.50
C TRP A 242 13.48 -9.47 -15.08
N ALA A 243 13.38 -10.75 -14.72
CA ALA A 243 12.93 -11.15 -13.39
C ALA A 243 13.89 -10.66 -12.30
N GLU A 244 15.19 -10.76 -12.54
CA GLU A 244 16.22 -10.33 -11.61
C GLU A 244 16.28 -8.79 -11.49
N LEU A 245 16.14 -8.06 -12.60
CA LEU A 245 16.03 -6.61 -12.61
C LEU A 245 14.82 -6.13 -11.77
N GLN A 246 13.67 -6.78 -11.93
CA GLN A 246 12.49 -6.45 -11.14
C GLN A 246 12.73 -6.71 -9.67
N ALA A 247 13.31 -7.85 -9.29
CA ALA A 247 13.61 -8.20 -7.91
C ALA A 247 14.63 -7.21 -7.29
N ALA A 248 15.65 -6.81 -8.04
CA ALA A 248 16.65 -5.85 -7.60
C ALA A 248 16.05 -4.46 -7.38
N VAL A 249 15.19 -3.99 -8.28
CA VAL A 249 14.50 -2.69 -8.14
C VAL A 249 13.50 -2.72 -6.98
N ASP A 250 12.76 -3.82 -6.79
CA ASP A 250 11.82 -3.99 -5.67
C ASP A 250 12.57 -4.07 -4.33
N GLY A 251 13.81 -4.54 -4.34
CA GLY A 251 14.73 -4.56 -3.18
C GLY A 251 15.32 -3.22 -2.80
N LEU A 252 15.28 -2.22 -3.70
CA LEU A 252 15.66 -0.86 -3.35
C LEU A 252 14.67 -0.33 -2.31
N LYS A 253 15.13 -0.09 -1.08
CA LYS A 253 14.33 0.67 -0.11
C LYS A 253 13.99 2.01 -0.74
N PRO A 254 12.73 2.48 -0.66
CA PRO A 254 12.44 3.83 -1.09
C PRO A 254 13.39 4.77 -0.34
N GLN A 255 14.22 5.50 -1.07
CA GLN A 255 14.96 6.62 -0.46
C GLN A 255 13.90 7.54 0.14
N PRO A 256 14.05 7.98 1.41
CA PRO A 256 13.16 8.98 1.94
C PRO A 256 13.20 10.16 0.96
N GLU A 257 12.03 10.53 0.44
CA GLU A 257 11.86 11.77 -0.33
C GLU A 257 12.61 12.87 0.41
N PRO A 258 13.38 13.74 -0.27
CA PRO A 258 14.05 14.83 0.41
C PRO A 258 12.99 15.60 1.19
N VAL A 259 13.14 15.58 2.51
CA VAL A 259 12.21 16.28 3.42
C VAL A 259 12.24 17.74 3.00
N LYS A 260 11.17 18.22 2.37
CA LYS A 260 11.01 19.64 2.09
C LYS A 260 10.89 20.33 3.44
N VAL A 261 11.99 20.89 3.91
CA VAL A 261 12.00 21.69 5.14
C VAL A 261 11.39 23.04 4.80
N TYR A 262 10.20 23.29 5.31
CA TYR A 262 9.57 24.60 5.24
C TYR A 262 9.96 25.36 6.52
N SER A 263 10.61 26.50 6.36
CA SER A 263 10.82 27.44 7.49
C SER A 263 9.63 28.39 7.53
N VAL A 264 8.87 28.36 8.62
CA VAL A 264 7.84 29.36 8.91
C VAL A 264 8.45 30.36 9.87
N ILE A 265 8.60 31.61 9.45
CA ILE A 265 9.08 32.71 10.30
C ILE A 265 7.83 33.41 10.84
N ILE A 266 7.62 33.32 12.13
CA ILE A 266 6.55 34.07 12.82
C ILE A 266 7.24 35.17 13.62
N SER A 267 7.05 36.41 13.21
CA SER A 267 7.60 37.59 13.92
C SER A 267 6.61 38.13 14.93
N GLY A 268 7.11 38.80 15.98
CA GLY A 268 6.30 39.47 16.99
C GLY A 268 5.80 38.57 18.12
N LEU A 269 6.35 37.38 18.30
CA LEU A 269 6.05 36.51 19.44
C LEU A 269 7.09 36.69 20.56
N ASP A 270 6.64 36.65 21.79
CA ASP A 270 7.53 36.45 22.94
C ASP A 270 7.96 34.99 23.06
N LEU A 271 8.97 34.72 23.89
CA LEU A 271 9.54 33.38 24.04
C LEU A 271 8.50 32.34 24.51
N THR A 272 7.58 32.73 25.35
CA THR A 272 6.51 31.84 25.89
C THR A 272 5.54 31.42 24.77
N GLN A 273 5.14 32.38 23.95
CA GLN A 273 4.25 32.15 22.80
C GLN A 273 4.96 31.27 21.75
N ALA A 274 6.24 31.53 21.48
CA ALA A 274 7.04 30.72 20.56
C ALA A 274 7.18 29.27 21.06
N GLN A 275 7.42 29.07 22.36
CA GLN A 275 7.51 27.75 22.98
C GLN A 275 6.18 26.98 22.93
N ALA A 276 5.05 27.66 23.16
CA ALA A 276 3.73 27.05 23.08
C ALA A 276 3.41 26.56 21.66
N ILE A 277 3.80 27.33 20.64
CA ILE A 277 3.63 26.92 19.23
C ILE A 277 4.58 25.77 18.89
N ALA A 278 5.86 25.86 19.25
CA ALA A 278 6.85 24.82 18.97
C ALA A 278 6.51 23.48 19.62
N GLY A 279 5.87 23.49 20.80
CA GLY A 279 5.42 22.30 21.51
C GLY A 279 4.41 21.45 20.72
N ASN A 280 3.72 22.04 19.74
CA ASN A 280 2.78 21.32 18.86
C ASN A 280 3.45 20.67 17.63
N TYR A 281 4.74 20.96 17.40
CA TYR A 281 5.49 20.49 16.21
C TYR A 281 6.78 19.78 16.63
N PRO A 282 6.78 18.44 16.69
CA PRO A 282 8.00 17.68 17.04
C PRO A 282 9.16 18.02 16.10
N GLY A 283 10.28 18.46 16.66
CA GLY A 283 11.47 18.87 15.88
C GLY A 283 11.54 20.36 15.52
N ALA A 284 10.60 21.18 16.00
CA ALA A 284 10.68 22.63 15.84
C ALA A 284 11.87 23.21 16.60
N ILE A 285 12.59 24.12 15.95
CA ILE A 285 13.72 24.85 16.56
C ILE A 285 13.33 26.31 16.68
N ILE A 286 13.40 26.85 17.89
CA ILE A 286 13.21 28.28 18.16
C ILE A 286 14.57 28.97 17.97
N LYS A 287 14.62 29.97 17.10
CA LYS A 287 15.78 30.86 16.96
C LYS A 287 15.35 32.28 17.33
N GLU A 288 16.08 32.87 18.21
CA GLU A 288 15.94 34.28 18.51
C GLU A 288 16.43 35.10 17.30
N GLY A 289 15.56 35.93 16.72
CA GLY A 289 15.86 36.78 15.60
C GLY A 289 15.91 38.23 16.06
N SER A 290 17.02 38.92 15.80
CA SER A 290 17.04 40.38 15.94
C SER A 290 16.23 40.99 14.80
N VAL A 291 15.24 41.82 15.14
CA VAL A 291 14.56 42.67 14.16
C VAL A 291 15.53 43.75 13.78
N VAL A 292 15.92 43.80 12.51
CA VAL A 292 16.65 44.93 11.90
C VAL A 292 15.60 45.91 11.39
#